data_e0b231eb46abdb50af9ef05d213cc390
#
_entry.id   e0b231eb46abdb50af9ef05d213cc390
#
_cell.length_a   1.000
_cell.length_b   1.000
_cell.length_c   1.000
_cell.angle_alpha   90.00
_cell.angle_beta   90.00
_cell.angle_gamma   90.00
#
_symmetry.space_group_name_H-M   'P 1'
#
loop_
_entity.id
_entity.type
_entity.pdbx_description
1 polymer ?
#
loop_
_entity_poly.entity_id
_entity_poly.type
_entity_poly.pdbx_seq_one_letter_code
_entity_poly.pdbx_strand_id
1 'polypeptide(L)'
;MSGIRWRLPVLVAVLATTLGLVAAPAQGASPEKQTSPAVSVAAGKVNLGYFVQWGVYGRNYHVKNIETSGSADKLTHINYAFGNVTNGGCAIGDAYADYDKYYDAASSVDGTSDTWDAGALRGSFNQLRKLKAMHPGLKVLFSFGGWTWSGGFGQAAQNPAAFAESCYNLVEDPRWADVFDGIDIDWEYPNACGLSCDTSGFSAFPTLMSALRSKFGSNNLVTAAITADGSDGGKIDAADYGGAAQYVDWYNVMSYDFFGAFDADGPTAPHSPLTSYTGIPAAGFNSDAAIQKLKSKSVPSSKLLLGIGFYGRGWTGVSQSEPGGAATGAAPGTYEAGIEDYKVLKSSCPSTGTIAGTAYAHCGSNWWSYDTPATIGGKMNYANQQGLGGAFFWELSGDTSNGELITAMDGGLN
;
A
#
# COMPACT_ATOMS: atom_id res chain seq x y z
N MET A 1 -27.11 -59.79 -54.41
CA MET A 1 -27.50 -59.61 -55.82
C MET A 1 -26.61 -58.47 -56.31
N SER A 2 -25.65 -58.91 -57.00
CA SER A 2 -25.16 -58.66 -58.36
C SER A 2 -24.97 -57.18 -58.62
N GLY A 3 -23.79 -56.67 -58.82
CA GLY A 3 -22.73 -57.07 -59.70
C GLY A 3 -22.67 -56.05 -60.82
N ILE A 4 -21.54 -55.48 -61.12
CA ILE A 4 -20.76 -55.61 -62.36
C ILE A 4 -19.76 -54.45 -62.42
N ARG A 5 -18.53 -54.89 -62.53
CA ARG A 5 -17.31 -54.15 -62.94
C ARG A 5 -17.38 -53.80 -64.43
N TRP A 6 -16.68 -52.73 -64.86
CA TRP A 6 -15.91 -52.73 -66.08
C TRP A 6 -14.69 -51.82 -66.02
N ARG A 7 -13.61 -52.30 -66.67
CA ARG A 7 -12.22 -51.87 -66.67
C ARG A 7 -11.92 -50.93 -67.85
N LEU A 8 -10.95 -50.07 -67.68
CA LEU A 8 -9.86 -49.53 -68.51
C LEU A 8 -9.90 -49.82 -70.03
N PRO A 9 -9.26 -48.97 -70.91
CA PRO A 9 -7.81 -49.02 -71.00
C PRO A 9 -7.09 -47.66 -71.25
N VAL A 10 -5.80 -47.73 -70.94
CA VAL A 10 -4.63 -46.92 -71.26
C VAL A 10 -4.50 -46.55 -72.73
N LEU A 11 -4.10 -45.32 -72.99
CA LEU A 11 -3.31 -45.01 -74.19
C LEU A 11 -2.24 -43.96 -73.87
N VAL A 12 -1.00 -44.38 -74.11
CA VAL A 12 0.24 -43.61 -74.06
C VAL A 12 0.41 -42.86 -75.39
N ALA A 13 0.72 -41.60 -75.35
CA ALA A 13 1.38 -40.92 -76.43
C ALA A 13 2.40 -39.92 -75.90
N VAL A 14 3.63 -40.21 -76.19
CA VAL A 14 4.82 -39.37 -76.05
C VAL A 14 4.91 -38.44 -77.25
N LEU A 15 5.09 -37.16 -77.03
CA LEU A 15 5.88 -36.32 -77.96
C LEU A 15 6.53 -35.15 -77.20
N ALA A 16 7.77 -34.95 -77.61
CA ALA A 16 8.75 -34.10 -76.96
C ALA A 16 8.73 -32.65 -77.44
N THR A 17 9.40 -31.84 -76.62
CA THR A 17 10.16 -30.60 -76.89
C THR A 17 9.40 -29.33 -77.23
N THR A 18 9.55 -28.32 -76.37
CA THR A 18 10.45 -27.16 -76.58
C THR A 18 10.58 -26.34 -75.33
N LEU A 19 11.83 -25.96 -74.98
CA LEU A 19 12.15 -25.01 -73.94
C LEU A 19 11.58 -23.61 -74.28
N GLY A 20 10.83 -23.05 -73.34
CA GLY A 20 10.53 -21.64 -73.31
C GLY A 20 10.74 -21.18 -71.90
N LEU A 21 11.86 -20.52 -71.55
CA LEU A 21 12.06 -19.79 -70.31
C LEU A 21 11.09 -18.61 -70.30
N VAL A 22 10.08 -18.68 -69.43
CA VAL A 22 9.33 -17.49 -68.99
C VAL A 22 9.72 -17.25 -67.53
N ALA A 23 10.41 -16.12 -67.30
CA ALA A 23 10.74 -15.65 -65.99
C ALA A 23 9.45 -15.30 -65.26
N ALA A 24 9.19 -15.96 -64.11
CA ALA A 24 8.15 -15.56 -63.15
C ALA A 24 8.62 -14.30 -62.34
N PRO A 25 7.75 -13.34 -62.10
CA PRO A 25 8.12 -12.21 -61.27
C PRO A 25 8.33 -12.69 -59.81
N ALA A 26 9.47 -12.30 -59.23
CA ALA A 26 9.78 -12.50 -57.85
C ALA A 26 8.72 -11.76 -56.98
N GLN A 27 7.93 -12.54 -56.25
CA GLN A 27 7.12 -11.96 -55.15
C GLN A 27 8.09 -11.47 -54.09
N GLY A 28 8.12 -10.13 -53.91
CA GLY A 28 8.86 -9.50 -52.85
C GLY A 28 8.32 -9.97 -51.47
N ALA A 29 9.16 -10.65 -50.74
CA ALA A 29 8.93 -10.89 -49.31
C ALA A 29 8.85 -9.53 -48.61
N SER A 30 7.71 -9.24 -48.00
CA SER A 30 7.59 -8.10 -47.10
C SER A 30 8.59 -8.29 -45.94
N PRO A 31 9.33 -7.25 -45.57
CA PRO A 31 10.24 -7.37 -44.43
C PRO A 31 9.42 -7.67 -43.17
N GLU A 32 9.67 -8.82 -42.56
CA GLU A 32 9.25 -9.11 -41.20
C GLU A 32 9.73 -7.96 -40.31
N LYS A 33 8.78 -7.24 -39.72
CA LYS A 33 9.04 -6.28 -38.65
C LYS A 33 9.69 -7.05 -37.51
N GLN A 34 11.00 -6.99 -37.38
CA GLN A 34 11.69 -7.37 -36.18
C GLN A 34 11.13 -6.48 -35.05
N THR A 35 10.23 -7.04 -34.29
CA THR A 35 9.87 -6.46 -32.98
C THR A 35 11.09 -6.66 -32.08
N SER A 36 11.89 -5.62 -31.94
CA SER A 36 12.86 -5.57 -30.86
C SER A 36 12.10 -5.88 -29.55
N PRO A 37 12.64 -6.76 -28.69
CA PRO A 37 12.03 -6.96 -27.38
C PRO A 37 11.94 -5.59 -26.71
N ALA A 38 10.74 -5.20 -26.31
CA ALA A 38 10.56 -4.04 -25.46
C ALA A 38 11.44 -4.27 -24.23
N VAL A 39 12.46 -3.44 -24.08
CA VAL A 39 13.21 -3.36 -22.82
C VAL A 39 12.16 -2.89 -21.82
N SER A 40 11.64 -3.81 -21.01
CA SER A 40 10.89 -3.44 -19.86
C SER A 40 11.86 -2.70 -18.93
N VAL A 41 11.81 -1.40 -18.93
CA VAL A 41 12.38 -0.63 -17.82
C VAL A 41 11.67 -1.19 -16.60
N ALA A 42 12.40 -1.86 -15.73
CA ALA A 42 11.84 -2.32 -14.46
C ALA A 42 11.17 -1.11 -13.81
N ALA A 43 9.87 -1.18 -13.60
CA ALA A 43 9.18 -0.12 -12.88
C ALA A 43 9.91 0.06 -11.54
N GLY A 44 10.30 1.28 -11.19
CA GLY A 44 11.00 1.57 -9.94
C GLY A 44 10.18 1.05 -8.75
N LYS A 45 10.85 0.78 -7.63
CA LYS A 45 10.18 0.35 -6.40
C LYS A 45 9.17 1.39 -5.95
N VAL A 46 8.05 0.93 -5.41
CA VAL A 46 7.05 1.81 -4.78
C VAL A 46 7.59 2.29 -3.43
N ASN A 47 7.62 3.61 -3.24
CA ASN A 47 7.84 4.27 -1.96
C ASN A 47 6.60 5.10 -1.65
N LEU A 48 5.73 4.59 -0.77
CA LEU A 48 4.40 5.12 -0.52
C LEU A 48 4.26 5.61 0.92
N GLY A 49 3.76 6.83 1.09
CA GLY A 49 3.46 7.39 2.41
C GLY A 49 1.95 7.64 2.60
N TYR A 50 1.46 7.37 3.80
CA TYR A 50 0.12 7.80 4.19
C TYR A 50 0.13 9.26 4.65
N PHE A 51 -0.79 10.07 4.09
CA PHE A 51 -1.12 11.40 4.58
C PHE A 51 -2.46 11.34 5.30
N VAL A 52 -2.46 11.74 6.58
CA VAL A 52 -3.68 11.71 7.40
C VAL A 52 -4.39 13.07 7.37
N GLN A 53 -5.67 13.08 6.95
CA GLN A 53 -6.46 14.31 6.81
C GLN A 53 -6.58 15.11 8.11
N TRP A 54 -6.69 14.41 9.26
CA TRP A 54 -6.76 15.05 10.58
C TRP A 54 -5.43 15.66 11.05
N GLY A 55 -4.35 15.41 10.32
CA GLY A 55 -3.04 16.03 10.56
C GLY A 55 -3.09 17.55 10.49
N VAL A 56 -4.02 18.13 9.73
CA VAL A 56 -4.20 19.59 9.60
C VAL A 56 -4.68 20.28 10.89
N TYR A 57 -5.13 19.51 11.87
CA TYR A 57 -5.57 20.01 13.18
C TYR A 57 -4.43 20.02 14.21
N GLY A 58 -4.51 19.18 15.26
CA GLY A 58 -3.58 19.17 16.38
C GLY A 58 -2.13 18.89 16.01
N ARG A 59 -1.86 18.15 14.92
CA ARG A 59 -0.51 17.92 14.42
C ARG A 59 0.06 19.09 13.62
N ASN A 60 -0.80 19.97 13.12
CA ASN A 60 -0.44 21.08 12.23
C ASN A 60 0.44 20.62 11.07
N TYR A 61 0.12 19.45 10.51
CA TYR A 61 0.82 18.85 9.37
C TYR A 61 -0.06 18.97 8.13
N HIS A 62 0.43 19.68 7.14
CA HIS A 62 -0.27 20.01 5.90
C HIS A 62 0.48 19.43 4.70
N VAL A 63 -0.17 19.37 3.53
CA VAL A 63 0.48 18.89 2.30
C VAL A 63 1.76 19.68 2.00
N LYS A 64 1.82 20.96 2.35
CA LYS A 64 3.04 21.78 2.26
C LYS A 64 4.24 21.17 3.00
N ASN A 65 4.01 20.48 4.11
CA ASN A 65 5.09 19.85 4.88
C ASN A 65 5.75 18.71 4.11
N ILE A 66 5.03 18.03 3.21
CA ILE A 66 5.58 17.00 2.33
C ILE A 66 6.64 17.61 1.40
N GLU A 67 6.35 18.80 0.86
CA GLU A 67 7.28 19.55 0.01
C GLU A 67 8.46 20.08 0.79
N THR A 68 8.20 20.81 1.88
CA THR A 68 9.26 21.50 2.63
C THR A 68 10.21 20.56 3.35
N SER A 69 9.82 19.32 3.63
CA SER A 69 10.70 18.28 4.18
C SER A 69 11.55 17.58 3.11
N GLY A 70 11.29 17.84 1.82
CA GLY A 70 11.91 17.13 0.70
C GLY A 70 11.38 15.69 0.55
N SER A 71 10.26 15.36 1.19
CA SER A 71 9.64 14.02 1.08
C SER A 71 9.00 13.81 -0.29
N ALA A 72 8.48 14.88 -0.91
CA ALA A 72 7.83 14.81 -2.22
C ALA A 72 8.75 14.23 -3.32
N ASP A 73 10.05 14.56 -3.29
CA ASP A 73 11.04 14.05 -4.26
C ASP A 73 11.35 12.55 -4.09
N LYS A 74 10.98 11.96 -2.96
CA LYS A 74 11.27 10.57 -2.59
C LYS A 74 10.06 9.67 -2.69
N LEU A 75 8.86 10.25 -2.65
CA LEU A 75 7.60 9.52 -2.77
C LEU A 75 7.29 9.18 -4.23
N THR A 76 6.87 7.96 -4.46
CA THR A 76 6.20 7.57 -5.70
C THR A 76 4.69 7.70 -5.58
N HIS A 77 4.15 7.45 -4.38
CA HIS A 77 2.73 7.43 -4.11
C HIS A 77 2.39 8.04 -2.74
N ILE A 78 1.20 8.61 -2.64
CA ILE A 78 0.58 9.02 -1.37
C ILE A 78 -0.79 8.33 -1.28
N ASN A 79 -1.06 7.68 -0.14
CA ASN A 79 -2.41 7.31 0.25
C ASN A 79 -2.99 8.41 1.14
N TYR A 80 -4.08 9.03 0.67
CA TYR A 80 -4.84 10.01 1.44
C TYR A 80 -5.80 9.32 2.39
N ALA A 81 -5.62 9.44 3.68
CA ALA A 81 -6.37 8.73 4.71
C ALA A 81 -7.23 9.69 5.55
N PHE A 82 -8.51 9.43 5.71
CA PHE A 82 -9.31 8.36 5.15
C PHE A 82 -10.65 8.89 4.64
N GLY A 83 -11.19 8.24 3.62
CA GLY A 83 -12.62 8.23 3.38
C GLY A 83 -13.31 7.21 4.29
N ASN A 84 -14.60 7.42 4.57
CA ASN A 84 -15.40 6.52 5.39
C ASN A 84 -16.10 5.46 4.54
N VAL A 85 -16.44 4.34 5.15
CA VAL A 85 -17.29 3.29 4.56
C VAL A 85 -18.55 3.18 5.41
N THR A 86 -19.67 3.64 4.87
CA THR A 86 -20.94 3.71 5.57
C THR A 86 -22.11 3.51 4.63
N ASN A 87 -23.21 2.94 5.13
CA ASN A 87 -24.41 2.65 4.33
C ASN A 87 -24.12 1.85 3.04
N GLY A 88 -23.11 0.95 3.09
CA GLY A 88 -22.72 0.11 1.96
C GLY A 88 -21.96 0.85 0.86
N GLY A 89 -21.43 2.05 1.10
CA GLY A 89 -20.71 2.85 0.11
C GLY A 89 -19.54 3.64 0.70
N CYS A 90 -18.76 4.26 -0.20
CA CYS A 90 -17.71 5.21 0.15
C CYS A 90 -18.31 6.58 0.45
N ALA A 91 -17.76 7.28 1.43
CA ALA A 91 -18.18 8.63 1.81
C ALA A 91 -16.95 9.50 2.15
N ILE A 92 -17.11 10.80 2.02
CA ILE A 92 -16.15 11.79 2.53
C ILE A 92 -16.06 11.65 4.05
N GLY A 93 -14.84 11.69 4.58
CA GLY A 93 -14.60 11.59 6.01
C GLY A 93 -14.71 12.92 6.74
N ASP A 94 -14.03 13.93 6.20
CA ASP A 94 -13.97 15.28 6.76
C ASP A 94 -13.99 16.32 5.64
N ALA A 95 -15.18 16.81 5.31
CA ALA A 95 -15.39 17.76 4.22
C ALA A 95 -14.54 19.04 4.35
N TYR A 96 -14.33 19.52 5.59
CA TYR A 96 -13.54 20.72 5.81
C TYR A 96 -12.06 20.47 5.49
N ALA A 97 -11.44 19.43 6.06
CA ALA A 97 -10.05 19.11 5.80
C ALA A 97 -9.81 18.67 4.35
N ASP A 98 -10.77 17.92 3.78
CA ASP A 98 -10.66 17.32 2.45
C ASP A 98 -10.70 18.38 1.34
N TYR A 99 -11.75 19.22 1.29
CA TYR A 99 -11.97 20.10 0.13
C TYR A 99 -12.46 21.52 0.45
N ASP A 100 -12.64 21.92 1.73
CA ASP A 100 -13.21 23.21 2.07
C ASP A 100 -12.27 24.19 2.78
N LYS A 101 -11.27 23.66 3.54
CA LYS A 101 -10.28 24.48 4.26
C LYS A 101 -9.53 25.40 3.29
N TYR A 102 -9.60 26.71 3.55
CA TYR A 102 -8.85 27.70 2.77
C TYR A 102 -7.36 27.71 3.12
N TYR A 103 -6.50 27.74 2.10
CA TYR A 103 -5.07 27.93 2.21
C TYR A 103 -4.67 29.26 1.57
N ASP A 104 -4.05 30.15 2.34
CA ASP A 104 -3.42 31.36 1.80
C ASP A 104 -2.06 31.05 1.14
N ALA A 105 -1.45 32.06 0.54
CA ALA A 105 -0.16 31.88 -0.14
C ALA A 105 0.95 31.36 0.80
N ALA A 106 0.94 31.76 2.07
CA ALA A 106 1.95 31.34 3.04
C ALA A 106 1.78 29.87 3.46
N SER A 107 0.55 29.38 3.55
CA SER A 107 0.23 28.02 3.94
C SER A 107 0.05 27.04 2.76
N SER A 108 -0.13 27.54 1.54
CA SER A 108 -0.25 26.73 0.33
C SER A 108 1.07 26.11 -0.09
N VAL A 109 1.02 24.89 -0.64
CA VAL A 109 2.22 24.13 -1.04
C VAL A 109 3.00 24.83 -2.16
N ASP A 110 2.32 25.48 -3.11
CA ASP A 110 2.91 26.17 -4.26
C ASP A 110 3.09 27.67 -4.04
N GLY A 111 2.74 28.20 -2.87
CA GLY A 111 2.82 29.64 -2.59
C GLY A 111 1.69 30.47 -3.19
N THR A 112 0.64 29.85 -3.74
CA THR A 112 -0.53 30.56 -4.28
C THR A 112 -1.77 30.32 -3.41
N SER A 113 -2.52 31.41 -3.12
CA SER A 113 -3.74 31.32 -2.31
C SER A 113 -4.87 30.58 -3.05
N ASP A 114 -5.69 29.88 -2.28
CA ASP A 114 -7.00 29.44 -2.77
C ASP A 114 -7.90 30.64 -3.10
N THR A 115 -9.02 30.39 -3.78
CA THR A 115 -10.06 31.39 -4.04
C THR A 115 -11.38 31.01 -3.38
N TRP A 116 -12.26 31.99 -3.22
CA TRP A 116 -13.63 31.82 -2.75
C TRP A 116 -14.64 31.80 -3.91
N ASP A 117 -14.15 31.65 -5.13
CA ASP A 117 -15.01 31.55 -6.31
C ASP A 117 -15.92 30.33 -6.20
N ALA A 118 -17.13 30.46 -6.73
CA ALA A 118 -18.07 29.33 -6.71
C ALA A 118 -17.52 28.13 -7.46
N GLY A 119 -17.48 26.98 -6.78
CA GLY A 119 -16.96 25.72 -7.33
C GLY A 119 -15.43 25.55 -7.26
N ALA A 120 -14.69 26.53 -6.71
CA ALA A 120 -13.25 26.37 -6.51
C ALA A 120 -12.96 25.26 -5.48
N LEU A 121 -12.04 24.37 -5.84
CA LEU A 121 -11.54 23.36 -4.91
C LEU A 121 -10.58 23.99 -3.90
N ARG A 122 -10.71 23.61 -2.64
CA ARG A 122 -9.84 23.98 -1.51
C ARG A 122 -9.40 22.72 -0.76
N GLY A 123 -8.99 22.87 0.48
CA GLY A 123 -8.62 21.78 1.37
C GLY A 123 -7.37 21.02 0.92
N SER A 124 -7.15 19.87 1.55
CA SER A 124 -6.03 18.99 1.23
C SER A 124 -6.08 18.46 -0.21
N PHE A 125 -7.28 18.31 -0.79
CA PHE A 125 -7.41 17.87 -2.19
C PHE A 125 -6.81 18.89 -3.15
N ASN A 126 -7.08 20.19 -2.98
CA ASN A 126 -6.46 21.20 -3.82
C ASN A 126 -4.94 21.30 -3.57
N GLN A 127 -4.51 21.14 -2.33
CA GLN A 127 -3.08 21.13 -2.01
C GLN A 127 -2.35 19.93 -2.66
N LEU A 128 -2.98 18.76 -2.72
CA LEU A 128 -2.46 17.58 -3.43
C LEU A 128 -2.45 17.79 -4.96
N ARG A 129 -3.48 18.45 -5.51
CA ARG A 129 -3.49 18.85 -6.93
C ARG A 129 -2.27 19.70 -7.28
N LYS A 130 -1.99 20.71 -6.44
CA LYS A 130 -0.82 21.58 -6.60
C LYS A 130 0.49 20.83 -6.43
N LEU A 131 0.59 19.94 -5.44
CA LEU A 131 1.77 19.11 -5.24
C LEU A 131 2.04 18.20 -6.45
N LYS A 132 1.00 17.55 -7.02
CA LYS A 132 1.14 16.75 -8.25
C LYS A 132 1.59 17.58 -9.45
N ALA A 133 1.18 18.82 -9.55
CA ALA A 133 1.66 19.73 -10.61
C ALA A 133 3.14 20.05 -10.48
N MET A 134 3.66 20.14 -9.25
CA MET A 134 5.08 20.31 -8.95
C MET A 134 5.87 19.01 -9.17
N HIS A 135 5.26 17.85 -8.90
CA HIS A 135 5.84 16.51 -9.00
C HIS A 135 4.99 15.61 -9.92
N PRO A 136 5.10 15.73 -11.27
CA PRO A 136 4.20 15.03 -12.21
C PRO A 136 4.26 13.50 -12.14
N GLY A 137 5.32 12.92 -11.55
CA GLY A 137 5.44 11.47 -11.35
C GLY A 137 4.70 10.95 -10.12
N LEU A 138 4.31 11.84 -9.20
CA LEU A 138 3.65 11.48 -7.96
C LEU A 138 2.20 11.03 -8.21
N LYS A 139 1.83 9.89 -7.65
CA LYS A 139 0.48 9.34 -7.67
C LYS A 139 -0.20 9.49 -6.32
N VAL A 140 -1.50 9.71 -6.31
CA VAL A 140 -2.31 9.84 -5.10
C VAL A 140 -3.49 8.89 -5.16
N LEU A 141 -3.67 8.08 -4.14
CA LEU A 141 -4.83 7.20 -3.98
C LEU A 141 -5.69 7.70 -2.82
N PHE A 142 -7.02 7.56 -2.95
CA PHE A 142 -7.91 7.79 -1.83
C PHE A 142 -8.10 6.48 -1.07
N SER A 143 -7.67 6.46 0.19
CA SER A 143 -7.79 5.29 1.07
C SER A 143 -9.07 5.36 1.88
N PHE A 144 -9.80 4.24 1.97
CA PHE A 144 -11.09 4.13 2.65
C PHE A 144 -11.02 3.08 3.75
N GLY A 145 -11.52 3.42 4.92
CA GLY A 145 -11.58 2.53 6.07
C GLY A 145 -10.63 2.94 7.18
N GLY A 146 -9.62 2.12 7.44
CA GLY A 146 -8.73 2.25 8.58
C GLY A 146 -9.35 1.71 9.87
N TRP A 147 -8.63 1.83 10.98
CA TRP A 147 -9.00 1.21 12.25
C TRP A 147 -10.41 1.59 12.73
N THR A 148 -10.80 2.86 12.59
CA THR A 148 -12.09 3.36 13.12
C THR A 148 -13.24 3.30 12.13
N TRP A 149 -12.99 3.16 10.82
CA TRP A 149 -14.03 3.20 9.78
C TRP A 149 -14.16 1.93 8.96
N SER A 150 -13.62 0.80 9.46
CA SER A 150 -13.76 -0.52 8.82
C SER A 150 -15.10 -1.21 9.09
N GLY A 151 -15.90 -0.73 10.06
CA GLY A 151 -17.16 -1.36 10.44
C GLY A 151 -18.22 -1.41 9.33
N GLY A 152 -18.11 -0.57 8.29
CA GLY A 152 -19.04 -0.54 7.16
C GLY A 152 -18.75 -1.57 6.06
N PHE A 153 -17.57 -2.19 6.05
CA PHE A 153 -17.18 -3.11 4.97
C PHE A 153 -18.01 -4.39 4.92
N GLY A 154 -18.43 -4.93 6.07
CA GLY A 154 -19.30 -6.11 6.10
C GLY A 154 -20.62 -5.88 5.37
N GLN A 155 -21.22 -4.69 5.48
CA GLN A 155 -22.39 -4.28 4.70
C GLN A 155 -22.04 -4.07 3.23
N ALA A 156 -20.93 -3.41 2.92
CA ALA A 156 -20.46 -3.20 1.55
C ALA A 156 -20.23 -4.52 0.81
N ALA A 157 -19.69 -5.52 1.48
CA ALA A 157 -19.46 -6.85 0.93
C ALA A 157 -20.74 -7.60 0.52
N GLN A 158 -21.90 -7.21 1.05
CA GLN A 158 -23.19 -7.78 0.66
C GLN A 158 -23.65 -7.30 -0.72
N ASN A 159 -23.19 -6.12 -1.17
CA ASN A 159 -23.46 -5.59 -2.50
C ASN A 159 -22.22 -4.92 -3.10
N PRO A 160 -21.19 -5.71 -3.46
CA PRO A 160 -19.89 -5.20 -3.87
C PRO A 160 -19.94 -4.33 -5.13
N ALA A 161 -20.88 -4.58 -6.04
CA ALA A 161 -21.05 -3.75 -7.25
C ALA A 161 -21.54 -2.34 -6.90
N ALA A 162 -22.52 -2.21 -6.00
CA ALA A 162 -23.01 -0.92 -5.54
C ALA A 162 -21.94 -0.17 -4.73
N PHE A 163 -21.17 -0.89 -3.91
CA PHE A 163 -20.02 -0.32 -3.22
C PHE A 163 -18.99 0.25 -4.20
N ALA A 164 -18.56 -0.55 -5.18
CA ALA A 164 -17.60 -0.13 -6.19
C ALA A 164 -18.09 1.10 -7.00
N GLU A 165 -19.37 1.14 -7.35
CA GLU A 165 -20.00 2.29 -8.01
C GLU A 165 -19.94 3.55 -7.14
N SER A 166 -20.30 3.42 -5.87
CA SER A 166 -20.27 4.52 -4.89
C SER A 166 -18.85 5.08 -4.74
N CYS A 167 -17.85 4.20 -4.58
CA CYS A 167 -16.46 4.62 -4.44
C CYS A 167 -15.92 5.29 -5.70
N TYR A 168 -16.23 4.74 -6.87
CA TYR A 168 -15.84 5.31 -8.14
C TYR A 168 -16.41 6.73 -8.32
N ASN A 169 -17.71 6.91 -8.06
CA ASN A 169 -18.36 8.20 -8.17
C ASN A 169 -17.80 9.25 -7.20
N LEU A 170 -17.28 8.80 -6.05
CA LEU A 170 -16.65 9.70 -5.09
C LEU A 170 -15.20 10.03 -5.48
N VAL A 171 -14.41 9.05 -5.87
CA VAL A 171 -13.00 9.25 -6.27
C VAL A 171 -12.90 10.06 -7.57
N GLU A 172 -13.79 9.80 -8.53
CA GLU A 172 -13.87 10.46 -9.83
C GLU A 172 -14.86 11.64 -9.85
N ASP A 173 -15.20 12.21 -8.68
CA ASP A 173 -16.05 13.41 -8.63
C ASP A 173 -15.38 14.53 -9.44
N PRO A 174 -16.11 15.18 -10.37
CA PRO A 174 -15.56 16.20 -11.27
C PRO A 174 -14.82 17.34 -10.57
N ARG A 175 -15.09 17.58 -9.30
CA ARG A 175 -14.40 18.62 -8.51
C ARG A 175 -12.93 18.28 -8.24
N TRP A 176 -12.58 16.98 -8.18
CA TRP A 176 -11.23 16.50 -7.83
C TRP A 176 -10.78 15.22 -8.56
N ALA A 177 -11.44 14.85 -9.67
CA ALA A 177 -11.09 13.66 -10.45
C ALA A 177 -9.63 13.65 -10.96
N ASP A 178 -9.01 14.82 -11.07
CA ASP A 178 -7.61 15.00 -11.45
C ASP A 178 -6.61 14.83 -10.30
N VAL A 179 -7.09 14.70 -9.05
CA VAL A 179 -6.25 14.52 -7.87
C VAL A 179 -5.90 13.06 -7.66
N PHE A 180 -6.88 12.15 -7.73
CA PHE A 180 -6.70 10.76 -7.40
C PHE A 180 -6.41 9.90 -8.62
N ASP A 181 -5.43 9.00 -8.48
CA ASP A 181 -5.02 8.04 -9.50
C ASP A 181 -5.59 6.63 -9.22
N GLY A 182 -6.44 6.52 -8.21
CA GLY A 182 -7.07 5.26 -7.83
C GLY A 182 -7.55 5.22 -6.39
N ILE A 183 -7.84 4.02 -5.93
CA ILE A 183 -8.42 3.73 -4.62
C ILE A 183 -7.54 2.76 -3.83
N ASP A 184 -7.46 2.99 -2.53
CA ASP A 184 -6.89 2.06 -1.56
C ASP A 184 -7.97 1.61 -0.57
N ILE A 185 -7.98 0.33 -0.20
CA ILE A 185 -8.93 -0.26 0.75
C ILE A 185 -8.17 -0.67 2.01
N ASP A 186 -8.53 -0.07 3.11
CA ASP A 186 -7.98 -0.39 4.43
C ASP A 186 -9.08 -1.01 5.30
N TRP A 187 -9.34 -2.31 5.05
CA TRP A 187 -10.32 -3.09 5.78
C TRP A 187 -9.67 -3.85 6.94
N GLU A 188 -9.98 -3.43 8.16
CA GLU A 188 -9.38 -3.99 9.38
C GLU A 188 -10.43 -4.71 10.24
N TYR A 189 -10.74 -6.01 9.99
CA TYR A 189 -10.16 -6.89 9.00
C TYR A 189 -11.25 -7.75 8.34
N PRO A 190 -11.10 -8.16 7.07
CA PRO A 190 -12.10 -9.02 6.42
C PRO A 190 -12.15 -10.39 7.12
N ASN A 191 -13.37 -10.81 7.46
CA ASN A 191 -13.66 -12.07 8.16
C ASN A 191 -12.84 -12.28 9.45
N ALA A 192 -12.48 -11.21 10.14
CA ALA A 192 -11.70 -11.25 11.38
C ALA A 192 -12.04 -10.04 12.27
N CYS A 193 -11.49 -10.03 13.48
CA CYS A 193 -11.68 -8.93 14.41
C CYS A 193 -10.56 -7.89 14.28
N GLY A 194 -10.96 -6.61 14.16
CA GLY A 194 -10.18 -5.42 14.44
C GLY A 194 -10.82 -4.69 15.62
N LEU A 195 -11.13 -3.39 15.47
CA LEU A 195 -11.94 -2.65 16.45
C LEU A 195 -13.36 -3.23 16.54
N SER A 196 -13.90 -3.72 15.43
CA SER A 196 -15.11 -4.54 15.36
C SER A 196 -14.79 -5.85 14.64
N CYS A 197 -15.61 -6.90 14.90
CA CYS A 197 -15.44 -8.17 14.22
C CYS A 197 -16.29 -8.20 12.95
N ASP A 198 -15.70 -8.68 11.85
CA ASP A 198 -16.38 -8.98 10.60
C ASP A 198 -16.58 -10.48 10.41
N THR A 199 -17.73 -10.88 9.89
CA THR A 199 -18.13 -12.26 9.64
C THR A 199 -18.60 -12.48 8.20
N SER A 200 -18.16 -11.65 7.26
CA SER A 200 -18.59 -11.70 5.86
C SER A 200 -18.08 -12.94 5.10
N GLY A 201 -17.09 -13.65 5.66
CA GLY A 201 -16.58 -14.91 5.13
C GLY A 201 -15.31 -14.76 4.30
N PHE A 202 -14.63 -15.89 4.07
CA PHE A 202 -13.30 -15.98 3.43
C PHE A 202 -13.26 -15.33 2.03
N SER A 203 -14.35 -15.46 1.24
CA SER A 203 -14.41 -14.96 -0.14
C SER A 203 -14.89 -13.50 -0.27
N ALA A 204 -15.28 -12.85 0.82
CA ALA A 204 -15.81 -11.48 0.77
C ALA A 204 -14.78 -10.48 0.24
N PHE A 205 -13.54 -10.58 0.69
CA PHE A 205 -12.46 -9.69 0.27
C PHE A 205 -12.16 -9.78 -1.24
N PRO A 206 -11.88 -10.97 -1.84
CA PRO A 206 -11.66 -11.05 -3.29
C PRO A 206 -12.88 -10.62 -4.10
N THR A 207 -14.09 -10.85 -3.63
CA THR A 207 -15.31 -10.41 -4.30
C THR A 207 -15.40 -8.88 -4.33
N LEU A 208 -15.10 -8.22 -3.22
CA LEU A 208 -15.06 -6.76 -3.12
C LEU A 208 -13.98 -6.17 -4.05
N MET A 209 -12.75 -6.72 -4.01
CA MET A 209 -11.64 -6.24 -4.83
C MET A 209 -11.89 -6.46 -6.34
N SER A 210 -12.54 -7.57 -6.71
CA SER A 210 -12.98 -7.83 -8.09
C SER A 210 -13.96 -6.77 -8.60
N ALA A 211 -14.95 -6.40 -7.78
CA ALA A 211 -15.91 -5.37 -8.13
C ALA A 211 -15.26 -4.00 -8.30
N LEU A 212 -14.34 -3.64 -7.41
CA LEU A 212 -13.56 -2.40 -7.50
C LEU A 212 -12.71 -2.39 -8.78
N ARG A 213 -11.95 -3.45 -9.05
CA ARG A 213 -11.14 -3.56 -10.28
C ARG A 213 -12.00 -3.46 -11.54
N SER A 214 -13.15 -4.12 -11.54
CA SER A 214 -14.09 -4.05 -12.67
C SER A 214 -14.59 -2.63 -12.92
N LYS A 215 -14.88 -1.88 -11.85
CA LYS A 215 -15.40 -0.51 -11.96
C LYS A 215 -14.32 0.51 -12.28
N PHE A 216 -13.18 0.46 -11.62
CA PHE A 216 -12.07 1.39 -11.82
C PHE A 216 -11.28 1.14 -13.10
N GLY A 217 -11.40 -0.06 -13.69
CA GLY A 217 -10.69 -0.44 -14.91
C GLY A 217 -9.19 -0.66 -14.68
N SER A 218 -8.43 -0.78 -15.77
CA SER A 218 -6.98 -1.06 -15.73
C SER A 218 -6.11 0.19 -15.62
N ASN A 219 -6.68 1.38 -15.81
CA ASN A 219 -5.92 2.63 -15.82
C ASN A 219 -5.82 3.27 -14.42
N ASN A 220 -6.71 2.90 -13.50
CA ASN A 220 -6.70 3.35 -12.13
C ASN A 220 -6.03 2.31 -11.23
N LEU A 221 -5.30 2.78 -10.22
CA LEU A 221 -4.73 1.92 -9.21
C LEU A 221 -5.82 1.43 -8.24
N VAL A 222 -5.75 0.14 -7.91
CA VAL A 222 -6.57 -0.48 -6.87
C VAL A 222 -5.63 -1.21 -5.93
N THR A 223 -5.54 -0.76 -4.69
CA THR A 223 -4.63 -1.31 -3.69
C THR A 223 -5.39 -1.64 -2.40
N ALA A 224 -4.74 -2.32 -1.49
CA ALA A 224 -5.29 -2.53 -0.16
C ALA A 224 -4.20 -2.61 0.91
N ALA A 225 -4.46 -1.99 2.06
CA ALA A 225 -3.74 -2.27 3.29
C ALA A 225 -4.30 -3.55 3.90
N ILE A 226 -3.41 -4.44 4.32
CA ILE A 226 -3.77 -5.76 4.83
C ILE A 226 -3.00 -6.11 6.11
N THR A 227 -3.57 -7.02 6.87
CA THR A 227 -2.96 -7.55 8.08
C THR A 227 -1.59 -8.18 7.83
N ALA A 228 -0.71 -8.10 8.82
CA ALA A 228 0.55 -8.82 8.87
C ALA A 228 0.55 -9.97 9.92
N ASP A 229 -0.62 -10.40 10.40
CA ASP A 229 -0.74 -11.53 11.31
C ASP A 229 -0.41 -12.84 10.57
N GLY A 230 0.85 -13.22 10.60
CA GLY A 230 1.40 -14.44 9.97
C GLY A 230 1.26 -15.71 10.83
N SER A 231 0.57 -15.65 11.98
CA SER A 231 0.34 -16.83 12.83
C SER A 231 -0.56 -17.87 12.15
N ASP A 232 -0.44 -19.12 12.55
CA ASP A 232 -1.30 -20.18 12.01
C ASP A 232 -2.74 -19.98 12.47
N GLY A 233 -3.65 -19.94 11.51
CA GLY A 233 -5.06 -19.58 11.75
C GLY A 233 -5.28 -18.09 12.06
N GLY A 234 -4.26 -17.26 11.88
CA GLY A 234 -4.32 -15.82 12.08
C GLY A 234 -5.09 -15.07 10.97
N LYS A 235 -5.03 -13.75 11.01
CA LYS A 235 -5.85 -12.91 10.11
C LYS A 235 -5.50 -13.06 8.63
N ILE A 236 -4.24 -13.41 8.29
CA ILE A 236 -3.89 -13.73 6.89
C ILE A 236 -4.61 -14.99 6.41
N ASP A 237 -4.92 -15.93 7.30
CA ASP A 237 -5.67 -17.14 6.96
C ASP A 237 -7.20 -16.91 6.91
N ALA A 238 -7.69 -15.81 7.46
CA ALA A 238 -9.12 -15.54 7.57
C ALA A 238 -9.79 -15.09 6.26
N ALA A 239 -9.02 -14.55 5.31
CA ALA A 239 -9.52 -14.06 4.02
C ALA A 239 -8.66 -14.54 2.84
N ASP A 240 -9.25 -14.59 1.64
CA ASP A 240 -8.55 -15.04 0.43
C ASP A 240 -7.73 -13.93 -0.22
N TYR A 241 -6.61 -13.55 0.42
CA TYR A 241 -5.68 -12.57 -0.14
C TYR A 241 -4.99 -13.07 -1.42
N GLY A 242 -4.78 -14.39 -1.54
CA GLY A 242 -4.22 -15.02 -2.75
C GLY A 242 -5.14 -14.85 -3.96
N GLY A 243 -6.42 -15.19 -3.80
CA GLY A 243 -7.43 -15.03 -4.85
C GLY A 243 -7.67 -13.56 -5.23
N ALA A 244 -7.58 -12.65 -4.25
CA ALA A 244 -7.74 -11.21 -4.50
C ALA A 244 -6.53 -10.56 -5.19
N ALA A 245 -5.33 -11.15 -5.13
CA ALA A 245 -4.09 -10.58 -5.68
C ALA A 245 -4.15 -10.25 -7.18
N GLN A 246 -5.00 -10.94 -7.95
CA GLN A 246 -5.21 -10.64 -9.37
C GLN A 246 -5.93 -9.31 -9.63
N TYR A 247 -6.67 -8.80 -8.65
CA TYR A 247 -7.49 -7.59 -8.77
C TYR A 247 -6.81 -6.34 -8.24
N VAL A 248 -5.76 -6.49 -7.43
CA VAL A 248 -5.00 -5.36 -6.87
C VAL A 248 -3.70 -5.13 -7.63
N ASP A 249 -3.23 -3.89 -7.63
CA ASP A 249 -1.89 -3.56 -8.09
C ASP A 249 -0.84 -4.03 -7.07
N TRP A 250 -1.08 -3.79 -5.79
CA TRP A 250 -0.28 -4.30 -4.67
C TRP A 250 -1.05 -4.28 -3.34
N TYR A 251 -0.47 -4.93 -2.35
CA TYR A 251 -0.87 -4.88 -0.95
C TYR A 251 0.12 -4.08 -0.13
N ASN A 252 -0.38 -3.20 0.72
CA ASN A 252 0.34 -2.55 1.81
C ASN A 252 0.27 -3.48 3.03
N VAL A 253 1.32 -4.27 3.29
CA VAL A 253 1.36 -5.22 4.40
C VAL A 253 1.69 -4.47 5.68
N MET A 254 0.74 -4.32 6.61
CA MET A 254 0.86 -3.54 7.83
C MET A 254 1.76 -4.23 8.87
N SER A 255 3.05 -4.35 8.57
CA SER A 255 4.09 -5.03 9.34
C SER A 255 4.62 -4.16 10.49
N TYR A 256 3.70 -3.61 11.25
CA TYR A 256 3.91 -2.83 12.48
C TYR A 256 2.75 -3.11 13.45
N ASP A 257 2.79 -2.54 14.66
CA ASP A 257 1.79 -2.77 15.71
C ASP A 257 1.62 -4.24 16.12
N PHE A 258 2.66 -5.06 15.93
CA PHE A 258 2.62 -6.46 16.39
C PHE A 258 2.51 -6.54 17.92
N PHE A 259 3.15 -5.62 18.63
CA PHE A 259 3.16 -5.53 20.09
C PHE A 259 3.06 -4.06 20.51
N GLY A 260 2.36 -3.80 21.61
CA GLY A 260 2.15 -2.47 22.15
C GLY A 260 1.45 -2.50 23.50
N ALA A 261 1.25 -1.34 24.11
CA ALA A 261 0.65 -1.23 25.42
C ALA A 261 -0.89 -1.41 25.46
N PHE A 262 -1.50 -1.92 24.36
CA PHE A 262 -2.77 -2.60 24.40
C PHE A 262 -2.71 -3.88 25.25
N ASP A 263 -1.50 -4.48 25.41
CA ASP A 263 -1.13 -5.43 26.45
C ASP A 263 -0.40 -4.64 27.56
N ALA A 264 -1.16 -4.02 28.45
CA ALA A 264 -0.67 -3.02 29.38
C ALA A 264 0.42 -3.52 30.35
N ASP A 265 0.36 -4.80 30.73
CA ASP A 265 1.31 -5.43 31.66
C ASP A 265 2.60 -5.91 30.97
N GLY A 266 2.70 -5.72 29.63
CA GLY A 266 3.78 -6.28 28.80
C GLY A 266 3.52 -7.75 28.41
N PRO A 267 4.55 -8.52 28.02
CA PRO A 267 5.97 -8.13 28.04
C PRO A 267 6.31 -7.10 26.97
N THR A 268 7.30 -6.25 27.24
CA THR A 268 7.81 -5.31 26.25
C THR A 268 8.39 -6.07 25.04
N ALA A 269 8.04 -5.63 23.84
CA ALA A 269 8.49 -6.27 22.60
C ALA A 269 8.54 -5.26 21.45
N PRO A 270 9.40 -5.45 20.43
CA PRO A 270 9.44 -4.56 19.27
C PRO A 270 8.12 -4.59 18.54
N HIS A 271 7.57 -3.42 18.21
CA HIS A 271 6.27 -3.37 17.54
C HIS A 271 6.32 -3.74 16.06
N SER A 272 7.52 -3.74 15.45
CA SER A 272 7.71 -4.04 14.01
C SER A 272 8.93 -4.94 13.76
N PRO A 273 9.06 -6.11 14.44
CA PRO A 273 10.20 -6.97 14.25
C PRO A 273 10.24 -7.51 12.82
N LEU A 274 11.42 -7.43 12.18
CA LEU A 274 11.59 -7.93 10.82
C LEU A 274 11.53 -9.44 10.77
N THR A 275 12.16 -10.10 11.74
CA THR A 275 12.24 -11.56 11.85
C THR A 275 11.80 -12.03 13.23
N SER A 276 11.57 -13.34 13.38
CA SER A 276 11.41 -13.94 14.69
C SER A 276 12.70 -13.86 15.52
N TYR A 277 12.57 -13.89 16.83
CA TYR A 277 13.67 -13.92 17.78
C TYR A 277 13.32 -14.76 19.00
N THR A 278 14.34 -15.19 19.77
CA THR A 278 14.11 -15.95 21.01
C THR A 278 13.40 -15.09 22.04
N GLY A 279 12.23 -15.54 22.49
CA GLY A 279 11.40 -14.78 23.45
C GLY A 279 10.35 -13.86 22.80
N ILE A 280 10.14 -13.94 21.48
CA ILE A 280 9.03 -13.24 20.84
C ILE A 280 7.70 -13.68 21.46
N PRO A 281 6.83 -12.75 21.91
CA PRO A 281 5.62 -13.11 22.65
C PRO A 281 4.59 -13.94 21.86
N ALA A 282 4.53 -13.76 20.54
CA ALA A 282 3.62 -14.49 19.68
C ALA A 282 4.33 -14.98 18.42
N ALA A 283 4.25 -16.28 18.15
CA ALA A 283 4.78 -16.87 16.92
C ALA A 283 4.03 -16.32 15.69
N GLY A 284 4.76 -15.99 14.63
CA GLY A 284 4.17 -15.42 13.41
C GLY A 284 3.96 -13.91 13.44
N PHE A 285 4.19 -13.22 14.58
CA PHE A 285 4.07 -11.78 14.71
C PHE A 285 5.39 -11.08 14.37
N ASN A 286 5.79 -11.20 13.11
CA ASN A 286 6.92 -10.48 12.52
C ASN A 286 6.75 -10.34 11.01
N SER A 287 7.48 -9.40 10.42
CA SER A 287 7.33 -9.06 9.00
C SER A 287 7.63 -10.22 8.07
N ASP A 288 8.71 -10.97 8.32
CA ASP A 288 9.10 -12.11 7.47
C ASP A 288 8.02 -13.21 7.49
N ALA A 289 7.47 -13.56 8.64
CA ALA A 289 6.40 -14.54 8.75
C ALA A 289 5.16 -14.12 7.91
N ALA A 290 4.76 -12.87 7.98
CA ALA A 290 3.65 -12.35 7.19
C ALA A 290 3.94 -12.41 5.68
N ILE A 291 5.11 -11.95 5.25
CA ILE A 291 5.53 -11.96 3.84
C ILE A 291 5.60 -13.40 3.30
N GLN A 292 6.25 -14.33 4.02
CA GLN A 292 6.34 -15.73 3.56
C GLN A 292 4.96 -16.39 3.52
N LYS A 293 4.09 -16.10 4.48
CA LYS A 293 2.73 -16.62 4.49
C LYS A 293 1.91 -16.14 3.29
N LEU A 294 1.95 -14.85 2.98
CA LEU A 294 1.29 -14.28 1.79
C LEU A 294 1.83 -14.89 0.50
N LYS A 295 3.15 -15.05 0.38
CA LYS A 295 3.78 -15.74 -0.76
C LYS A 295 3.31 -17.19 -0.88
N SER A 296 3.18 -17.93 0.23
CA SER A 296 2.67 -19.30 0.24
C SER A 296 1.21 -19.41 -0.21
N LYS A 297 0.44 -18.31 -0.08
CA LYS A 297 -0.93 -18.18 -0.60
C LYS A 297 -0.97 -17.69 -2.06
N SER A 298 0.14 -17.74 -2.77
CA SER A 298 0.27 -17.36 -4.18
C SER A 298 0.17 -15.85 -4.44
N VAL A 299 0.40 -15.01 -3.44
CA VAL A 299 0.56 -13.57 -3.69
C VAL A 299 1.96 -13.33 -4.27
N PRO A 300 2.08 -12.72 -5.47
CA PRO A 300 3.38 -12.41 -6.05
C PRO A 300 4.17 -11.45 -5.16
N SER A 301 5.47 -11.71 -4.95
CA SER A 301 6.33 -10.83 -4.14
C SER A 301 6.30 -9.38 -4.60
N SER A 302 6.28 -9.15 -5.93
CA SER A 302 6.21 -7.82 -6.52
C SER A 302 4.93 -7.04 -6.21
N LYS A 303 3.91 -7.70 -5.67
CA LYS A 303 2.66 -7.08 -5.21
C LYS A 303 2.61 -6.88 -3.69
N LEU A 304 3.70 -7.09 -2.98
CA LEU A 304 3.79 -6.88 -1.53
C LEU A 304 4.67 -5.67 -1.24
N LEU A 305 4.17 -4.70 -0.49
CA LEU A 305 4.93 -3.60 0.07
C LEU A 305 5.15 -3.83 1.56
N LEU A 306 6.40 -3.66 2.01
CA LEU A 306 6.75 -3.79 3.43
C LEU A 306 6.30 -2.55 4.19
N GLY A 307 5.56 -2.72 5.28
CA GLY A 307 5.08 -1.62 6.13
C GLY A 307 6.10 -1.17 7.16
N ILE A 308 6.27 0.13 7.30
CA ILE A 308 7.16 0.78 8.26
C ILE A 308 6.32 1.76 9.12
N GLY A 309 6.49 1.70 10.44
CA GLY A 309 5.94 2.73 11.33
C GLY A 309 6.89 3.91 11.48
N PHE A 310 6.43 5.13 11.18
CA PHE A 310 7.20 6.36 11.47
C PHE A 310 6.92 6.89 12.89
N TYR A 311 6.61 5.96 13.77
CA TYR A 311 6.29 6.14 15.18
C TYR A 311 6.78 4.94 16.00
N GLY A 312 6.72 5.06 17.30
CA GLY A 312 7.00 3.96 18.21
C GLY A 312 5.82 3.57 19.07
N ARG A 313 5.87 2.35 19.59
CA ARG A 313 4.98 1.85 20.65
C ARG A 313 5.74 1.76 21.95
N GLY A 314 5.10 2.14 23.08
CA GLY A 314 5.80 2.21 24.34
C GLY A 314 4.98 1.88 25.56
N TRP A 315 5.67 1.37 26.58
CA TRP A 315 5.16 1.02 27.89
C TRP A 315 5.84 1.85 28.97
N THR A 316 5.17 2.01 30.11
CA THR A 316 5.71 2.62 31.33
C THR A 316 5.78 1.61 32.47
N GLY A 317 6.50 1.97 33.56
CA GLY A 317 6.71 1.08 34.71
C GLY A 317 7.69 -0.08 34.41
N VAL A 318 8.49 0.06 33.37
CA VAL A 318 9.45 -0.96 32.93
C VAL A 318 10.78 -0.74 33.64
N SER A 319 11.30 -1.78 34.27
CA SER A 319 12.62 -1.76 34.92
C SER A 319 13.71 -2.46 34.11
N GLN A 320 13.33 -3.29 33.15
CA GLN A 320 14.24 -4.05 32.30
C GLN A 320 14.56 -3.26 31.03
N SER A 321 15.84 -3.17 30.67
CA SER A 321 16.27 -2.49 29.43
C SER A 321 15.99 -3.30 28.17
N GLU A 322 16.22 -4.61 28.25
CA GLU A 322 16.00 -5.53 27.12
C GLU A 322 14.51 -5.85 26.92
N PRO A 323 14.08 -6.25 25.71
CA PRO A 323 12.72 -6.75 25.47
C PRO A 323 12.35 -7.91 26.41
N GLY A 324 11.06 -8.07 26.71
CA GLY A 324 10.54 -9.11 27.61
C GLY A 324 10.26 -8.63 29.01
N GLY A 325 10.43 -7.34 29.30
CA GLY A 325 10.14 -6.73 30.61
C GLY A 325 8.65 -6.61 30.90
N ALA A 326 8.27 -6.76 32.18
CA ALA A 326 6.94 -6.41 32.65
C ALA A 326 6.74 -4.88 32.63
N ALA A 327 5.50 -4.46 32.49
CA ALA A 327 5.08 -3.06 32.45
C ALA A 327 3.89 -2.81 33.36
N THR A 328 3.47 -1.55 33.49
CA THR A 328 2.29 -1.15 34.28
C THR A 328 1.29 -0.34 33.47
N GLY A 329 1.53 -0.14 32.18
CA GLY A 329 0.63 0.61 31.32
C GLY A 329 1.34 1.20 30.09
N ALA A 330 0.60 2.04 29.39
CA ALA A 330 1.09 2.76 28.22
C ALA A 330 2.03 3.92 28.63
N ALA A 331 3.14 4.09 27.92
CA ALA A 331 4.01 5.25 28.09
C ALA A 331 3.29 6.53 27.65
N PRO A 332 3.58 7.70 28.26
CA PRO A 332 3.02 8.97 27.80
C PRO A 332 3.45 9.27 26.35
N GLY A 333 2.50 9.62 25.50
CA GLY A 333 2.74 10.08 24.13
C GLY A 333 2.12 11.46 23.89
N THR A 334 2.58 12.15 22.86
CA THR A 334 2.13 13.52 22.55
C THR A 334 0.65 13.57 22.19
N TYR A 335 0.16 12.62 21.42
CA TYR A 335 -1.23 12.57 20.94
C TYR A 335 -2.03 11.43 21.54
N GLU A 336 -1.37 10.32 21.82
CA GLU A 336 -2.00 9.11 22.36
C GLU A 336 -1.02 8.38 23.27
N ALA A 337 -1.50 7.91 24.42
CA ALA A 337 -0.69 7.08 25.32
C ALA A 337 -0.27 5.79 24.63
N GLY A 338 1.00 5.41 24.75
CA GLY A 338 1.58 4.23 24.15
C GLY A 338 2.03 4.40 22.71
N ILE A 339 1.84 5.59 22.12
CA ILE A 339 2.29 5.92 20.76
C ILE A 339 3.03 7.26 20.78
N GLU A 340 4.18 7.34 20.10
CA GLU A 340 4.91 8.59 19.96
C GLU A 340 5.60 8.66 18.59
N ASP A 341 5.58 9.85 17.99
CA ASP A 341 6.22 10.08 16.69
C ASP A 341 7.74 9.85 16.74
N TYR A 342 8.32 9.31 15.67
CA TYR A 342 9.77 9.14 15.56
C TYR A 342 10.53 10.45 15.80
N LYS A 343 10.06 11.57 15.21
CA LYS A 343 10.72 12.89 15.36
C LYS A 343 10.85 13.33 16.83
N VAL A 344 9.99 12.83 17.72
CA VAL A 344 10.05 13.08 19.17
C VAL A 344 10.97 12.05 19.83
N LEU A 345 10.76 10.76 19.55
CA LEU A 345 11.51 9.66 20.19
C LEU A 345 13.01 9.73 19.92
N LYS A 346 13.42 10.12 18.73
CA LYS A 346 14.86 10.21 18.37
C LYS A 346 15.66 11.10 19.34
N SER A 347 15.03 12.06 19.98
CA SER A 347 15.67 12.98 20.94
C SER A 347 15.23 12.76 22.38
N SER A 348 13.96 12.44 22.63
CA SER A 348 13.44 12.26 24.00
C SER A 348 13.79 10.89 24.60
N CYS A 349 13.92 9.88 23.77
CA CYS A 349 14.31 8.52 24.17
C CYS A 349 15.10 7.82 23.07
N PRO A 350 16.38 8.22 22.85
CA PRO A 350 17.22 7.66 21.82
C PRO A 350 17.40 6.15 21.96
N SER A 351 17.50 5.43 20.84
CA SER A 351 17.67 4.00 20.79
C SER A 351 18.85 3.52 21.66
N THR A 352 18.58 2.51 22.50
CA THR A 352 19.56 1.87 23.36
C THR A 352 19.99 0.48 22.85
N GLY A 353 19.25 -0.09 21.88
CA GLY A 353 19.55 -1.39 21.30
C GLY A 353 18.71 -1.70 20.07
N THR A 354 18.98 -2.86 19.47
CA THR A 354 18.22 -3.41 18.34
C THR A 354 17.96 -4.88 18.56
N ILE A 355 16.79 -5.34 18.14
CA ILE A 355 16.43 -6.75 18.12
C ILE A 355 15.57 -7.03 16.87
N ALA A 356 15.83 -8.15 16.21
CA ALA A 356 15.06 -8.58 15.05
C ALA A 356 14.86 -7.48 13.98
N GLY A 357 15.89 -6.66 13.75
CA GLY A 357 15.86 -5.58 12.74
C GLY A 357 15.05 -4.33 13.14
N THR A 358 14.68 -4.20 14.42
CA THR A 358 13.95 -3.03 14.95
C THR A 358 14.70 -2.46 16.14
N ALA A 359 14.67 -1.15 16.33
CA ALA A 359 15.27 -0.50 17.48
C ALA A 359 14.34 -0.51 18.70
N TYR A 360 14.96 -0.44 19.88
CA TYR A 360 14.26 -0.20 21.15
C TYR A 360 15.06 0.79 22.02
N ALA A 361 14.37 1.38 22.98
CA ALA A 361 14.95 2.33 23.90
C ALA A 361 14.33 2.18 25.29
N HIS A 362 15.14 2.38 26.34
CA HIS A 362 14.68 2.41 27.73
C HIS A 362 15.13 3.71 28.39
N CYS A 363 14.19 4.56 28.75
CA CYS A 363 14.41 5.90 29.28
C CYS A 363 13.62 6.10 30.58
N GLY A 364 14.33 6.10 31.69
CA GLY A 364 13.69 6.11 33.02
C GLY A 364 12.87 4.83 33.23
N SER A 365 11.56 4.97 33.36
CA SER A 365 10.62 3.84 33.45
C SER A 365 9.88 3.54 32.12
N ASN A 366 10.16 4.31 31.07
CA ASN A 366 9.51 4.10 29.77
C ASN A 366 10.37 3.24 28.85
N TRP A 367 9.73 2.30 28.18
CA TRP A 367 10.35 1.47 27.16
C TRP A 367 9.62 1.66 25.84
N TRP A 368 10.38 1.93 24.76
CA TRP A 368 9.85 2.21 23.43
C TRP A 368 10.47 1.30 22.40
N SER A 369 9.70 0.93 21.38
CA SER A 369 10.18 0.31 20.14
C SER A 369 9.80 1.19 18.95
N TYR A 370 10.77 1.45 18.05
CA TYR A 370 10.58 2.23 16.84
C TYR A 370 11.67 1.91 15.81
N ASP A 371 11.49 2.35 14.57
CA ASP A 371 12.52 2.25 13.55
C ASP A 371 13.39 3.50 13.48
N THR A 372 14.67 3.29 13.18
CA THR A 372 15.67 4.34 12.93
C THR A 372 16.10 4.26 11.46
N PRO A 373 16.82 5.27 10.92
CA PRO A 373 17.39 5.17 9.58
C PRO A 373 18.19 3.89 9.33
N ALA A 374 18.93 3.42 10.34
CA ALA A 374 19.71 2.18 10.23
C ALA A 374 18.83 0.93 10.13
N THR A 375 17.80 0.80 10.97
CA THR A 375 16.88 -0.35 10.92
C THR A 375 16.03 -0.33 9.64
N ILE A 376 15.62 0.86 9.18
CA ILE A 376 14.93 1.03 7.89
C ILE A 376 15.82 0.56 6.74
N GLY A 377 17.12 0.92 6.73
CA GLY A 377 18.06 0.42 5.73
C GLY A 377 18.12 -1.10 5.67
N GLY A 378 18.14 -1.77 6.85
CA GLY A 378 18.04 -3.23 6.95
C GLY A 378 16.73 -3.80 6.40
N LYS A 379 15.60 -3.15 6.70
CA LYS A 379 14.27 -3.54 6.19
C LYS A 379 14.14 -3.34 4.68
N MET A 380 14.72 -2.29 4.12
CA MET A 380 14.74 -2.08 2.66
C MET A 380 15.62 -3.12 1.95
N ASN A 381 16.78 -3.47 2.54
CA ASN A 381 17.59 -4.59 2.04
C ASN A 381 16.79 -5.90 2.02
N TYR A 382 16.04 -6.18 3.08
CA TYR A 382 15.12 -7.33 3.12
C TYR A 382 14.08 -7.27 2.00
N ALA A 383 13.42 -6.13 1.82
CA ALA A 383 12.43 -5.95 0.77
C ALA A 383 13.01 -6.24 -0.63
N ASN A 384 14.22 -5.76 -0.91
CA ASN A 384 14.93 -6.03 -2.15
C ASN A 384 15.30 -7.51 -2.31
N GLN A 385 15.84 -8.15 -1.27
CA GLN A 385 16.19 -9.56 -1.27
C GLN A 385 14.98 -10.48 -1.48
N GLN A 386 13.82 -10.11 -0.94
CA GLN A 386 12.57 -10.85 -1.11
C GLN A 386 11.85 -10.55 -2.43
N GLY A 387 12.36 -9.62 -3.24
CA GLY A 387 11.75 -9.20 -4.50
C GLY A 387 10.41 -8.49 -4.31
N LEU A 388 10.23 -7.78 -3.18
CA LEU A 388 9.00 -7.04 -2.91
C LEU A 388 8.84 -5.87 -3.88
N GLY A 389 7.59 -5.43 -4.08
CA GLY A 389 7.27 -4.28 -4.93
C GLY A 389 7.77 -2.94 -4.40
N GLY A 390 8.13 -2.87 -3.13
CA GLY A 390 8.62 -1.69 -2.47
C GLY A 390 8.29 -1.68 -0.98
N ALA A 391 8.07 -0.49 -0.45
CA ALA A 391 7.69 -0.29 0.94
C ALA A 391 6.69 0.87 1.06
N PHE A 392 5.96 0.89 2.17
CA PHE A 392 5.08 1.99 2.55
C PHE A 392 5.23 2.32 4.02
N PHE A 393 4.74 3.46 4.44
CA PHE A 393 4.81 3.84 5.85
C PHE A 393 3.56 4.56 6.36
N TRP A 394 3.26 4.31 7.62
CA TRP A 394 2.31 5.02 8.45
C TRP A 394 3.07 5.88 9.44
N GLU A 395 3.06 7.21 9.51
CA GLU A 395 2.48 8.10 8.51
C GLU A 395 3.42 9.34 8.38
N LEU A 396 3.20 10.16 7.39
CA LEU A 396 4.09 11.26 7.00
C LEU A 396 4.45 12.22 8.13
N SER A 397 3.51 12.55 9.02
CA SER A 397 3.75 13.53 10.07
C SER A 397 4.66 13.02 11.21
N GLY A 398 4.93 11.71 11.26
CA GLY A 398 5.82 11.12 12.26
C GLY A 398 7.31 11.34 11.98
N ASP A 399 7.68 11.65 10.74
CA ASP A 399 9.06 11.91 10.34
C ASP A 399 9.56 13.29 10.80
N THR A 400 10.87 13.49 10.73
CA THR A 400 11.50 14.79 10.97
C THR A 400 11.17 15.81 9.88
N SER A 401 11.35 17.10 10.21
CA SER A 401 11.07 18.19 9.27
C SER A 401 11.94 18.19 8.02
N ASN A 402 12.98 17.37 7.97
CA ASN A 402 13.87 17.16 6.82
C ASN A 402 13.79 15.75 6.23
N GLY A 403 12.77 14.95 6.59
CA GLY A 403 12.49 13.66 5.99
C GLY A 403 13.58 12.60 6.22
N GLU A 404 13.99 12.40 7.45
CA GLU A 404 15.11 11.50 7.79
C GLU A 404 14.78 10.03 7.51
N LEU A 405 13.59 9.58 7.92
CA LEU A 405 13.18 8.19 7.72
C LEU A 405 12.84 7.88 6.26
N ILE A 406 12.12 8.78 5.58
CA ILE A 406 11.81 8.58 4.16
C ILE A 406 13.07 8.63 3.30
N THR A 407 14.08 9.42 3.69
CA THR A 407 15.39 9.43 3.02
C THR A 407 16.10 8.09 3.14
N ALA A 408 16.02 7.45 4.32
CA ALA A 408 16.56 6.11 4.52
C ALA A 408 15.80 5.05 3.72
N MET A 409 14.47 5.17 3.61
CA MET A 409 13.66 4.28 2.77
C MET A 409 14.04 4.41 1.29
N ASP A 410 14.06 5.62 0.77
CA ASP A 410 14.38 5.88 -0.64
C ASP A 410 15.78 5.37 -1.00
N GLY A 411 16.78 5.71 -0.19
CA GLY A 411 18.16 5.27 -0.41
C GLY A 411 18.37 3.76 -0.27
N GLY A 412 17.49 3.05 0.46
CA GLY A 412 17.56 1.61 0.63
C GLY A 412 16.76 0.81 -0.43
N LEU A 413 15.76 1.43 -1.04
CA LEU A 413 14.96 0.80 -2.12
C LEU A 413 15.64 0.92 -3.50
N ASN A 414 16.45 1.99 -3.72
CA ASN A 414 17.10 2.35 -4.99
C ASN A 414 18.65 2.09 -4.97
#